data_a9a85fb4a5af686620c5b1974e58d801
#
_entry.id   a9a85fb4a5af686620c5b1974e58d801
#
_cell.length_a   1.000
_cell.length_b   1.000
_cell.length_c   1.000
_cell.angle_alpha   90.00
_cell.angle_beta   90.00
_cell.angle_gamma   90.00
#
_symmetry.space_group_name_H-M   'P 1'
#
loop_
_entity.id
_entity.type
_entity.pdbx_description
1 polymer ?
#
loop_
_entity_poly.entity_id
_entity_poly.type
_entity_poly.pdbx_seq_one_letter_code
_entity_poly.pdbx_strand_id
1 'polypeptide(L)'
;MADKVKILVVGLGNMGASHASAYHRSEGFEIVGIMSRSIKSNKKIPKELAGYPLYEDFDLALKETKPDAVSINSWPNTHAEYALKAIAANCHVFMEKPLATNIEDAEKVVAAARAKNRKLVLGYILRVHPSWIKFIEVGKTLGKPLVMRLNLNQQSSGTAWHWHKNLIDSLIPIVDCGVHYVDVMCQLTGAKPVRVHGIGAKLWAEADKQNYGHLHVTFDDGSVGWYEAGWGPMMSETAYFVKDVVGPKGAVSIVAGQGASSAKDAEEVSDSADIDRHTKTDALKIHYAQVDGDKNFSKPDEIVSMEDEPGHQELCDREQAFFLRAIREDLDLTEQMDAAVNSLRIVLAAEQSIAEKRTVELA
;
A
#
# COMPACT_ATOMS: atom_id res chain seq x y z
N MET A 1 -17.04 -27.55 11.57
CA MET A 1 -16.53 -26.36 10.82
C MET A 1 -16.07 -25.37 11.85
N ALA A 2 -14.93 -24.68 11.66
CA ALA A 2 -14.52 -23.63 12.58
C ALA A 2 -15.54 -22.48 12.52
N ASP A 3 -15.79 -21.82 13.65
CA ASP A 3 -16.71 -20.69 13.71
C ASP A 3 -16.24 -19.56 12.78
N LYS A 4 -17.18 -18.86 12.15
CA LYS A 4 -16.87 -17.70 11.33
C LYS A 4 -16.43 -16.53 12.20
N VAL A 5 -15.41 -15.77 11.74
CA VAL A 5 -15.00 -14.52 12.36
C VAL A 5 -16.03 -13.44 12.04
N LYS A 6 -16.68 -12.89 13.07
CA LYS A 6 -17.64 -11.78 12.92
C LYS A 6 -16.89 -10.50 12.61
N ILE A 7 -17.19 -9.88 11.46
CA ILE A 7 -16.50 -8.65 11.00
C ILE A 7 -17.46 -7.48 10.84
N LEU A 8 -17.09 -6.34 11.42
CA LEU A 8 -17.70 -5.03 11.17
C LEU A 8 -16.89 -4.30 10.11
N VAL A 9 -17.53 -3.96 8.97
CA VAL A 9 -16.88 -3.18 7.90
C VAL A 9 -17.15 -1.70 8.10
N VAL A 10 -16.08 -0.89 8.16
CA VAL A 10 -16.13 0.55 8.40
C VAL A 10 -15.61 1.31 7.18
N GLY A 11 -16.47 2.15 6.59
CA GLY A 11 -16.21 2.80 5.31
C GLY A 11 -16.67 1.93 4.13
N LEU A 12 -17.46 2.51 3.23
CA LEU A 12 -17.94 1.85 2.01
C LEU A 12 -17.62 2.75 0.79
N GLY A 13 -16.36 3.22 0.72
CA GLY A 13 -15.75 3.81 -0.48
C GLY A 13 -15.35 2.72 -1.47
N ASN A 14 -14.57 3.05 -2.50
CA ASN A 14 -14.11 2.07 -3.48
C ASN A 14 -13.40 0.89 -2.80
N MET A 15 -12.36 1.14 -2.00
CA MET A 15 -11.64 0.10 -1.28
C MET A 15 -12.54 -0.64 -0.28
N GLY A 16 -13.35 0.09 0.48
CA GLY A 16 -14.27 -0.51 1.45
C GLY A 16 -15.31 -1.43 0.81
N ALA A 17 -15.79 -1.13 -0.40
CA ALA A 17 -16.69 -2.00 -1.15
C ALA A 17 -15.96 -3.28 -1.62
N SER A 18 -14.72 -3.18 -2.11
CA SER A 18 -13.89 -4.32 -2.52
C SER A 18 -13.60 -5.25 -1.33
N HIS A 19 -13.22 -4.70 -0.17
CA HIS A 19 -13.00 -5.51 1.03
C HIS A 19 -14.31 -6.12 1.57
N ALA A 20 -15.41 -5.38 1.58
CA ALA A 20 -16.70 -5.92 1.98
C ALA A 20 -17.15 -7.07 1.08
N SER A 21 -16.94 -6.96 -0.24
CA SER A 21 -17.21 -8.03 -1.20
C SER A 21 -16.28 -9.24 -0.97
N ALA A 22 -15.02 -9.03 -0.59
CA ALA A 22 -14.12 -10.11 -0.20
C ALA A 22 -14.63 -10.87 1.04
N TYR A 23 -15.05 -10.15 2.08
CA TYR A 23 -15.65 -10.78 3.27
C TYR A 23 -16.97 -11.50 2.96
N HIS A 24 -17.82 -10.92 2.10
CA HIS A 24 -19.08 -11.53 1.69
C HIS A 24 -18.86 -12.89 1.01
N ARG A 25 -17.85 -13.01 0.15
CA ARG A 25 -17.52 -14.26 -0.54
C ARG A 25 -16.77 -15.27 0.34
N SER A 26 -16.16 -14.83 1.43
CA SER A 26 -15.35 -15.69 2.28
C SER A 26 -16.21 -16.58 3.16
N GLU A 27 -15.92 -17.87 3.16
CA GLU A 27 -16.56 -18.82 4.09
C GLU A 27 -16.09 -18.67 5.54
N GLY A 28 -14.97 -17.96 5.74
CA GLY A 28 -14.34 -17.77 7.05
C GLY A 28 -14.84 -16.56 7.82
N PHE A 29 -15.53 -15.62 7.17
CA PHE A 29 -16.06 -14.41 7.79
C PHE A 29 -17.60 -14.37 7.78
N GLU A 30 -18.16 -13.62 8.74
CA GLU A 30 -19.56 -13.22 8.80
C GLU A 30 -19.61 -11.71 8.97
N ILE A 31 -20.10 -10.98 7.95
CA ILE A 31 -20.34 -9.55 8.08
C ILE A 31 -21.51 -9.31 9.02
N VAL A 32 -21.25 -8.73 10.18
CA VAL A 32 -22.28 -8.44 11.20
C VAL A 32 -22.82 -7.02 11.11
N GLY A 33 -22.17 -6.15 10.33
CA GLY A 33 -22.63 -4.80 10.05
C GLY A 33 -21.70 -4.06 9.10
N ILE A 34 -22.23 -3.03 8.46
CA ILE A 34 -21.50 -2.10 7.61
C ILE A 34 -21.74 -0.69 8.12
N MET A 35 -20.67 0.02 8.47
CA MET A 35 -20.74 1.39 8.98
C MET A 35 -20.15 2.38 7.98
N SER A 36 -20.90 3.43 7.68
CA SER A 36 -20.36 4.60 6.96
C SER A 36 -21.22 5.81 7.29
N ARG A 37 -20.61 6.93 7.66
CA ARG A 37 -21.28 8.16 8.11
C ARG A 37 -22.35 8.73 7.14
N SER A 38 -22.31 8.33 5.89
CA SER A 38 -23.25 8.77 4.85
C SER A 38 -23.99 7.61 4.17
N ILE A 39 -24.07 6.45 4.84
CA ILE A 39 -24.58 5.24 4.17
C ILE A 39 -26.06 5.32 3.83
N LYS A 40 -26.83 6.02 4.66
CA LYS A 40 -28.30 6.18 4.46
C LYS A 40 -28.67 7.26 3.46
N SER A 41 -27.77 8.20 3.18
CA SER A 41 -28.14 9.41 2.44
C SER A 41 -27.77 9.40 0.96
N ASN A 42 -26.75 8.64 0.49
CA ASN A 42 -26.30 8.80 -0.92
C ASN A 42 -25.42 7.69 -1.51
N LYS A 43 -25.20 6.54 -0.86
CA LYS A 43 -24.29 5.55 -1.43
C LYS A 43 -25.02 4.45 -2.17
N LYS A 44 -24.55 4.15 -3.38
CA LYS A 44 -24.88 2.89 -4.08
C LYS A 44 -24.19 1.77 -3.31
N ILE A 45 -24.94 1.06 -2.47
CA ILE A 45 -24.46 -0.16 -1.83
C ILE A 45 -24.46 -1.26 -2.89
N PRO A 46 -23.36 -2.01 -3.07
CA PRO A 46 -23.35 -3.19 -3.93
C PRO A 46 -24.52 -4.12 -3.62
N LYS A 47 -25.13 -4.70 -4.64
CA LYS A 47 -26.36 -5.52 -4.46
C LYS A 47 -26.17 -6.67 -3.48
N GLU A 48 -25.02 -7.32 -3.52
CA GLU A 48 -24.64 -8.42 -2.64
C GLU A 48 -24.50 -7.99 -1.18
N LEU A 49 -24.30 -6.70 -0.91
CA LEU A 49 -24.12 -6.15 0.44
C LEU A 49 -25.40 -5.50 1.00
N ALA A 50 -26.47 -5.41 0.22
CA ALA A 50 -27.69 -4.69 0.60
C ALA A 50 -28.45 -5.30 1.78
N GLY A 51 -28.20 -6.57 2.10
CA GLY A 51 -28.89 -7.30 3.18
C GLY A 51 -28.26 -7.17 4.56
N TYR A 52 -27.10 -6.53 4.68
CA TYR A 52 -26.40 -6.39 5.96
C TYR A 52 -26.92 -5.22 6.78
N PRO A 53 -26.85 -5.27 8.15
CA PRO A 53 -27.18 -4.15 9.02
C PRO A 53 -26.30 -2.92 8.70
N LEU A 54 -26.91 -1.74 8.62
CA LEU A 54 -26.27 -0.50 8.23
C LEU A 54 -26.23 0.49 9.40
N TYR A 55 -25.05 1.05 9.66
CA TYR A 55 -24.78 2.01 10.74
C TYR A 55 -24.17 3.30 10.21
N GLU A 56 -24.46 4.43 10.88
CA GLU A 56 -23.83 5.73 10.62
C GLU A 56 -22.89 6.16 11.77
N ASP A 57 -22.98 5.48 12.90
CA ASP A 57 -22.17 5.72 14.09
C ASP A 57 -21.32 4.48 14.42
N PHE A 58 -20.02 4.68 14.65
CA PHE A 58 -19.07 3.60 14.88
C PHE A 58 -19.27 2.97 16.26
N ASP A 59 -19.46 3.79 17.30
CA ASP A 59 -19.56 3.30 18.67
C ASP A 59 -20.84 2.49 18.86
N LEU A 60 -21.94 2.93 18.22
CA LEU A 60 -23.18 2.18 18.19
C LEU A 60 -23.01 0.83 17.45
N ALA A 61 -22.39 0.85 16.25
CA ALA A 61 -22.15 -0.35 15.46
C ALA A 61 -21.31 -1.37 16.26
N LEU A 62 -20.21 -0.93 16.88
CA LEU A 62 -19.34 -1.76 17.67
C LEU A 62 -20.06 -2.39 18.87
N LYS A 63 -20.89 -1.61 19.57
CA LYS A 63 -21.67 -2.03 20.72
C LYS A 63 -22.74 -3.08 20.38
N GLU A 64 -23.47 -2.86 19.28
CA GLU A 64 -24.61 -3.72 18.90
C GLU A 64 -24.14 -4.99 18.22
N THR A 65 -23.14 -4.91 17.34
CA THR A 65 -22.68 -6.07 16.56
C THR A 65 -21.70 -6.96 17.30
N LYS A 66 -20.97 -6.43 18.29
CA LYS A 66 -19.94 -7.15 19.07
C LYS A 66 -19.04 -8.01 18.16
N PRO A 67 -18.32 -7.41 17.22
CA PRO A 67 -17.55 -8.14 16.24
C PRO A 67 -16.26 -8.74 16.86
N ASP A 68 -15.74 -9.81 16.25
CA ASP A 68 -14.42 -10.36 16.57
C ASP A 68 -13.31 -9.53 15.88
N ALA A 69 -13.65 -8.91 14.74
CA ALA A 69 -12.74 -8.11 13.94
C ALA A 69 -13.43 -6.89 13.33
N VAL A 70 -12.64 -5.85 13.06
CA VAL A 70 -13.10 -4.61 12.39
C VAL A 70 -12.22 -4.38 11.17
N SER A 71 -12.85 -4.11 10.01
CA SER A 71 -12.17 -3.69 8.78
C SER A 71 -12.37 -2.19 8.58
N ILE A 72 -11.30 -1.41 8.72
CA ILE A 72 -11.33 0.06 8.66
C ILE A 72 -10.88 0.52 7.29
N ASN A 73 -11.82 1.01 6.47
CA ASN A 73 -11.61 1.45 5.08
C ASN A 73 -12.16 2.89 4.91
N SER A 74 -12.07 3.67 5.96
CA SER A 74 -12.55 5.05 6.01
C SER A 74 -11.46 6.04 5.58
N TRP A 75 -11.66 7.34 5.79
CA TRP A 75 -10.63 8.33 5.53
C TRP A 75 -9.46 8.20 6.53
N PRO A 76 -8.22 8.45 6.10
CA PRO A 76 -7.02 8.27 6.92
C PRO A 76 -7.02 8.95 8.28
N ASN A 77 -7.66 10.12 8.39
CA ASN A 77 -7.77 10.87 9.64
C ASN A 77 -8.64 10.19 10.71
N THR A 78 -9.37 9.14 10.36
CA THR A 78 -10.21 8.37 11.31
C THR A 78 -9.59 7.01 11.66
N HIS A 79 -8.51 6.60 10.99
CA HIS A 79 -7.93 5.28 11.12
C HIS A 79 -7.51 4.97 12.56
N ALA A 80 -6.69 5.83 13.14
CA ALA A 80 -6.15 5.61 14.49
C ALA A 80 -7.27 5.59 15.56
N GLU A 81 -8.24 6.50 15.49
CA GLU A 81 -9.35 6.54 16.43
C GLU A 81 -10.16 5.24 16.40
N TYR A 82 -10.56 4.80 15.21
CA TYR A 82 -11.38 3.60 15.07
C TYR A 82 -10.59 2.34 15.42
N ALA A 83 -9.31 2.26 15.06
CA ALA A 83 -8.45 1.15 15.43
C ALA A 83 -8.29 1.03 16.96
N LEU A 84 -8.02 2.13 17.66
CA LEU A 84 -7.89 2.14 19.11
C LEU A 84 -9.19 1.71 19.81
N LYS A 85 -10.35 2.19 19.34
CA LYS A 85 -11.66 1.78 19.87
C LYS A 85 -11.94 0.29 19.63
N ALA A 86 -11.66 -0.20 18.41
CA ALA A 86 -11.82 -1.61 18.08
C ALA A 86 -10.92 -2.51 18.93
N ILE A 87 -9.63 -2.16 19.07
CA ILE A 87 -8.67 -2.90 19.90
C ILE A 87 -9.09 -2.86 21.37
N ALA A 88 -9.57 -1.70 21.89
CA ALA A 88 -10.08 -1.59 23.26
C ALA A 88 -11.26 -2.54 23.51
N ALA A 89 -12.12 -2.76 22.49
CA ALA A 89 -13.22 -3.72 22.49
C ALA A 89 -12.76 -5.17 22.22
N ASN A 90 -11.47 -5.45 22.22
CA ASN A 90 -10.83 -6.75 21.97
C ASN A 90 -11.01 -7.28 20.53
N CYS A 91 -11.25 -6.43 19.54
CA CYS A 91 -11.34 -6.82 18.14
C CYS A 91 -9.95 -6.90 17.51
N HIS A 92 -9.78 -7.83 16.56
CA HIS A 92 -8.72 -7.80 15.57
C HIS A 92 -9.00 -6.68 14.55
N VAL A 93 -7.98 -6.14 13.91
CA VAL A 93 -8.13 -5.01 12.98
C VAL A 93 -7.46 -5.30 11.65
N PHE A 94 -8.22 -5.22 10.57
CA PHE A 94 -7.70 -4.92 9.24
C PHE A 94 -7.90 -3.42 9.01
N MET A 95 -6.92 -2.75 8.44
CA MET A 95 -7.03 -1.33 8.19
C MET A 95 -6.37 -0.93 6.88
N GLU A 96 -7.06 -0.12 6.08
CA GLU A 96 -6.48 0.52 4.92
C GLU A 96 -5.31 1.43 5.28
N LYS A 97 -4.43 1.59 4.32
CA LYS A 97 -3.28 2.50 4.46
C LYS A 97 -3.74 3.99 4.37
N PRO A 98 -2.95 4.91 4.91
CA PRO A 98 -1.85 4.72 5.85
C PRO A 98 -2.34 4.35 7.25
N LEU A 99 -1.44 3.81 8.08
CA LEU A 99 -1.75 3.41 9.47
C LEU A 99 -2.35 4.56 10.30
N ALA A 100 -1.85 5.77 10.13
CA ALA A 100 -2.35 7.01 10.73
C ALA A 100 -1.88 8.21 9.89
N THR A 101 -2.28 9.42 10.28
CA THR A 101 -1.82 10.68 9.67
C THR A 101 -0.61 11.30 10.38
N ASN A 102 -0.17 10.70 11.48
CA ASN A 102 1.03 11.09 12.24
C ASN A 102 1.65 9.88 12.94
N ILE A 103 2.91 9.98 13.34
CA ILE A 103 3.67 8.88 13.92
C ILE A 103 3.19 8.51 15.34
N GLU A 104 2.86 9.51 16.13
CA GLU A 104 2.42 9.28 17.53
C GLU A 104 1.17 8.39 17.58
N ASP A 105 0.20 8.65 16.75
CA ASP A 105 -1.03 7.84 16.68
C ASP A 105 -0.76 6.45 16.07
N ALA A 106 0.13 6.34 15.08
CA ALA A 106 0.55 5.06 14.53
C ALA A 106 1.19 4.16 15.60
N GLU A 107 2.11 4.72 16.39
CA GLU A 107 2.77 4.02 17.48
C GLU A 107 1.79 3.61 18.60
N LYS A 108 0.81 4.48 18.93
CA LYS A 108 -0.26 4.15 19.89
C LYS A 108 -1.10 2.96 19.41
N VAL A 109 -1.48 2.93 18.14
CA VAL A 109 -2.27 1.83 17.57
C VAL A 109 -1.49 0.51 17.63
N VAL A 110 -0.23 0.52 17.22
CA VAL A 110 0.63 -0.69 17.27
C VAL A 110 0.85 -1.14 18.72
N ALA A 111 1.14 -0.22 19.62
CA ALA A 111 1.32 -0.54 21.05
C ALA A 111 0.03 -1.16 21.66
N ALA A 112 -1.14 -0.61 21.34
CA ALA A 112 -2.42 -1.13 21.80
C ALA A 112 -2.70 -2.54 21.24
N ALA A 113 -2.42 -2.78 19.94
CA ALA A 113 -2.59 -4.08 19.31
C ALA A 113 -1.71 -5.15 19.97
N ARG A 114 -0.43 -4.82 20.21
CA ARG A 114 0.52 -5.69 20.92
C ARG A 114 0.07 -5.97 22.36
N ALA A 115 -0.28 -4.93 23.12
CA ALA A 115 -0.69 -5.07 24.52
C ALA A 115 -1.94 -5.96 24.70
N LYS A 116 -2.84 -5.95 23.72
CA LYS A 116 -4.07 -6.73 23.72
C LYS A 116 -3.94 -8.08 22.99
N ASN A 117 -2.78 -8.38 22.40
CA ASN A 117 -2.59 -9.52 21.51
C ASN A 117 -3.66 -9.56 20.39
N ARG A 118 -3.94 -8.41 19.77
CA ARG A 118 -4.85 -8.32 18.63
C ARG A 118 -4.07 -8.23 17.34
N LYS A 119 -4.53 -8.96 16.31
CA LYS A 119 -3.94 -8.89 14.98
C LYS A 119 -4.29 -7.55 14.37
N LEU A 120 -3.26 -6.84 13.90
CA LEU A 120 -3.37 -5.60 13.13
C LEU A 120 -2.72 -5.84 11.77
N VAL A 121 -3.53 -5.86 10.72
CA VAL A 121 -3.10 -6.04 9.34
C VAL A 121 -3.39 -4.76 8.57
N LEU A 122 -2.39 -4.25 7.86
CA LEU A 122 -2.52 -3.07 6.99
C LEU A 122 -2.79 -3.50 5.55
N GLY A 123 -3.64 -2.77 4.84
CA GLY A 123 -3.96 -2.92 3.43
C GLY A 123 -2.76 -2.55 2.53
N TYR A 124 -1.65 -3.25 2.69
CA TYR A 124 -0.48 -3.15 1.82
C TYR A 124 -0.57 -4.19 0.72
N ILE A 125 -1.38 -3.90 -0.28
CA ILE A 125 -1.77 -4.81 -1.36
C ILE A 125 -0.56 -5.47 -2.06
N LEU A 126 0.58 -4.78 -2.15
CA LEU A 126 1.81 -5.34 -2.74
C LEU A 126 2.38 -6.52 -1.93
N ARG A 127 2.02 -6.65 -0.65
CA ARG A 127 2.45 -7.78 0.20
C ARG A 127 1.77 -9.12 -0.16
N VAL A 128 0.64 -9.07 -0.86
CA VAL A 128 -0.12 -10.25 -1.30
C VAL A 128 -0.07 -10.44 -2.83
N HIS A 129 0.59 -9.52 -3.54
CA HIS A 129 0.77 -9.57 -4.98
C HIS A 129 1.93 -10.52 -5.35
N PRO A 130 1.68 -11.60 -6.11
CA PRO A 130 2.69 -12.64 -6.35
C PRO A 130 3.95 -12.11 -7.03
N SER A 131 3.82 -11.22 -7.98
CA SER A 131 4.98 -10.64 -8.68
C SER A 131 5.83 -9.76 -7.77
N TRP A 132 5.20 -8.97 -6.90
CA TRP A 132 5.91 -8.16 -5.91
C TRP A 132 6.59 -9.00 -4.83
N ILE A 133 5.94 -10.09 -4.40
CA ILE A 133 6.57 -11.08 -3.51
C ILE A 133 7.82 -11.63 -4.19
N LYS A 134 7.72 -12.06 -5.46
CA LYS A 134 8.86 -12.57 -6.23
C LYS A 134 9.96 -11.52 -6.42
N PHE A 135 9.59 -10.28 -6.72
CA PHE A 135 10.52 -9.15 -6.84
C PHE A 135 11.32 -8.94 -5.54
N ILE A 136 10.63 -8.95 -4.40
CA ILE A 136 11.24 -8.81 -3.07
C ILE A 136 12.14 -10.01 -2.75
N GLU A 137 11.68 -11.25 -3.02
CA GLU A 137 12.49 -12.46 -2.82
C GLU A 137 13.81 -12.39 -3.59
N VAL A 138 13.76 -12.05 -4.86
CA VAL A 138 14.97 -11.87 -5.69
C VAL A 138 15.83 -10.74 -5.15
N GLY A 139 15.22 -9.58 -4.86
CA GLY A 139 15.91 -8.41 -4.33
C GLY A 139 16.73 -8.70 -3.08
N LYS A 140 16.19 -9.52 -2.17
CA LYS A 140 16.90 -9.96 -0.95
C LYS A 140 18.16 -10.79 -1.22
N THR A 141 18.27 -11.43 -2.38
CA THR A 141 19.46 -12.25 -2.75
C THR A 141 20.61 -11.43 -3.31
N LEU A 142 20.40 -10.17 -3.67
CA LEU A 142 21.36 -9.32 -4.38
C LEU A 142 22.54 -8.84 -3.51
N GLY A 143 22.51 -9.14 -2.22
CA GLY A 143 23.52 -8.67 -1.26
C GLY A 143 23.21 -7.28 -0.74
N LYS A 144 24.14 -6.70 0.04
CA LYS A 144 24.01 -5.37 0.66
C LYS A 144 25.26 -4.55 0.38
N PRO A 145 25.17 -3.19 0.29
CA PRO A 145 23.93 -2.39 0.34
C PRO A 145 23.09 -2.53 -0.94
N LEU A 146 21.82 -2.16 -0.86
CA LEU A 146 20.90 -2.09 -2.00
C LEU A 146 20.71 -0.65 -2.47
N VAL A 147 20.53 -0.47 -3.78
CA VAL A 147 19.97 0.75 -4.39
C VAL A 147 18.58 0.40 -4.91
N MET A 148 17.56 1.06 -4.39
CA MET A 148 16.15 0.79 -4.70
C MET A 148 15.53 2.01 -5.37
N ARG A 149 14.96 1.84 -6.57
CA ARG A 149 14.32 2.91 -7.33
C ARG A 149 12.90 2.50 -7.68
N LEU A 150 11.94 3.23 -7.15
CA LEU A 150 10.52 2.93 -7.33
C LEU A 150 9.75 4.22 -7.62
N ASN A 151 8.70 4.16 -8.44
CA ASN A 151 7.84 5.30 -8.67
C ASN A 151 6.37 4.90 -8.88
N LEU A 152 5.48 5.87 -8.72
CA LEU A 152 4.08 5.79 -9.13
C LEU A 152 3.58 7.18 -9.51
N ASN A 153 3.52 7.45 -10.82
CA ASN A 153 2.93 8.66 -11.36
C ASN A 153 1.54 8.34 -11.92
N GLN A 154 0.52 8.97 -11.36
CA GLN A 154 -0.87 8.70 -11.74
C GLN A 154 -1.46 9.87 -12.53
N GLN A 155 -1.86 9.59 -13.75
CA GLN A 155 -2.67 10.53 -14.53
C GLN A 155 -4.03 10.71 -13.86
N SER A 156 -4.45 11.96 -13.66
CA SER A 156 -5.74 12.28 -13.07
C SER A 156 -6.59 13.03 -14.07
N SER A 157 -7.69 12.41 -14.49
CA SER A 157 -8.72 13.01 -15.32
C SER A 157 -10.11 12.57 -14.85
N GLY A 158 -11.17 13.26 -15.25
CA GLY A 158 -12.55 12.89 -14.94
C GLY A 158 -12.79 12.64 -13.44
N THR A 159 -13.27 11.45 -13.09
CA THR A 159 -13.58 11.08 -11.70
C THR A 159 -12.34 11.00 -10.82
N ALA A 160 -11.23 10.49 -11.36
CA ALA A 160 -9.97 10.40 -10.63
C ALA A 160 -9.41 11.78 -10.26
N TRP A 161 -9.63 12.80 -11.12
CA TRP A 161 -9.30 14.19 -10.81
C TRP A 161 -9.98 14.67 -9.53
N HIS A 162 -11.30 14.51 -9.43
CA HIS A 162 -12.04 14.95 -8.26
C HIS A 162 -11.61 14.22 -7.00
N TRP A 163 -11.29 12.95 -7.12
CA TRP A 163 -10.84 12.14 -6.00
C TRP A 163 -9.45 12.58 -5.52
N HIS A 164 -8.47 12.68 -6.41
CA HIS A 164 -7.12 13.13 -6.07
C HIS A 164 -7.11 14.57 -5.54
N LYS A 165 -7.93 15.48 -6.09
CA LYS A 165 -8.05 16.85 -5.60
C LYS A 165 -8.51 16.89 -4.14
N ASN A 166 -9.51 16.09 -3.78
CA ASN A 166 -9.98 16.02 -2.39
C ASN A 166 -8.97 15.36 -1.44
N LEU A 167 -8.20 14.42 -1.95
CA LEU A 167 -7.21 13.69 -1.14
C LEU A 167 -5.97 14.53 -0.87
N ILE A 168 -5.52 15.35 -1.85
CA ILE A 168 -4.28 16.12 -1.75
C ILE A 168 -4.29 17.15 -0.62
N ASP A 169 -5.46 17.61 -0.19
CA ASP A 169 -5.61 18.53 0.95
C ASP A 169 -5.20 17.85 2.26
N SER A 170 -5.38 16.55 2.37
CA SER A 170 -5.01 15.76 3.54
C SER A 170 -3.66 15.06 3.38
N LEU A 171 -3.42 14.43 2.23
CA LEU A 171 -2.21 13.64 1.94
C LEU A 171 -1.68 13.96 0.54
N ILE A 172 -0.42 14.35 0.45
CA ILE A 172 0.26 14.52 -0.85
C ILE A 172 0.62 13.15 -1.45
N PRO A 173 0.83 13.04 -2.79
CA PRO A 173 1.10 11.77 -3.46
C PRO A 173 2.25 10.97 -2.85
N ILE A 174 3.31 11.66 -2.42
CA ILE A 174 4.49 11.03 -1.82
C ILE A 174 4.16 10.31 -0.51
N VAL A 175 3.12 10.75 0.21
CA VAL A 175 2.66 10.11 1.44
C VAL A 175 1.66 9.00 1.11
N ASP A 176 0.59 9.29 0.39
CA ASP A 176 -0.50 8.34 0.14
C ASP A 176 -0.06 7.09 -0.61
N CYS A 177 0.62 7.28 -1.74
CA CYS A 177 1.14 6.18 -2.55
C CYS A 177 2.47 5.64 -1.99
N GLY A 178 3.28 6.52 -1.41
CA GLY A 178 4.63 6.20 -0.96
C GLY A 178 4.70 5.12 0.09
N VAL A 179 3.71 5.03 0.98
CA VAL A 179 3.70 4.00 2.04
C VAL A 179 3.80 2.57 1.48
N HIS A 180 3.22 2.28 0.32
CA HIS A 180 3.32 0.97 -0.32
C HIS A 180 4.74 0.66 -0.79
N TYR A 181 5.37 1.60 -1.50
CA TYR A 181 6.69 1.39 -2.11
C TYR A 181 7.83 1.49 -1.10
N VAL A 182 7.68 2.37 -0.12
CA VAL A 182 8.62 2.46 1.00
C VAL A 182 8.52 1.21 1.89
N ASP A 183 7.33 0.64 2.05
CA ASP A 183 7.16 -0.66 2.69
C ASP A 183 7.91 -1.78 1.95
N VAL A 184 7.88 -1.78 0.60
CA VAL A 184 8.70 -2.70 -0.22
C VAL A 184 10.19 -2.49 0.05
N MET A 185 10.66 -1.24 0.15
CA MET A 185 12.05 -0.96 0.51
C MET A 185 12.41 -1.50 1.89
N CYS A 186 11.55 -1.30 2.88
CA CYS A 186 11.73 -1.84 4.23
C CYS A 186 11.81 -3.37 4.23
N GLN A 187 10.95 -4.04 3.45
CA GLN A 187 10.99 -5.50 3.30
C GLN A 187 12.28 -5.99 2.63
N LEU A 188 12.80 -5.26 1.63
CA LEU A 188 14.02 -5.59 0.90
C LEU A 188 15.26 -5.50 1.78
N THR A 189 15.38 -4.40 2.53
CA THR A 189 16.58 -4.19 3.37
C THR A 189 16.49 -4.93 4.70
N GLY A 190 15.36 -4.93 5.36
CA GLY A 190 15.22 -5.30 6.76
C GLY A 190 15.96 -4.35 7.72
N ALA A 191 16.53 -3.25 7.20
CA ALA A 191 17.33 -2.29 7.94
C ALA A 191 16.48 -1.11 8.44
N LYS A 192 17.03 -0.32 9.37
CA LYS A 192 16.35 0.85 9.91
C LYS A 192 16.60 2.07 9.01
N PRO A 193 15.55 2.85 8.67
CA PRO A 193 15.75 4.11 8.00
C PRO A 193 16.41 5.12 8.95
N VAL A 194 17.42 5.85 8.46
CA VAL A 194 18.19 6.80 9.29
C VAL A 194 18.01 8.26 8.87
N ARG A 195 17.74 8.55 7.59
CA ARG A 195 17.45 9.90 7.14
C ARG A 195 16.65 9.93 5.86
N VAL A 196 15.93 11.03 5.67
CA VAL A 196 15.11 11.26 4.47
C VAL A 196 15.36 12.68 3.95
N HIS A 197 15.47 12.80 2.62
CA HIS A 197 15.43 14.08 1.91
C HIS A 197 14.30 14.04 0.88
N GLY A 198 13.41 15.01 0.92
CA GLY A 198 12.28 15.15 0.02
C GLY A 198 12.37 16.42 -0.82
N ILE A 199 11.97 16.33 -2.09
CA ILE A 199 11.80 17.45 -3.01
C ILE A 199 10.40 17.38 -3.59
N GLY A 200 9.69 18.50 -3.61
CA GLY A 200 8.33 18.59 -4.12
C GLY A 200 8.14 19.76 -5.08
N ALA A 201 7.15 19.60 -5.96
CA ALA A 201 6.72 20.63 -6.89
C ALA A 201 5.20 20.71 -6.95
N LYS A 202 4.69 21.92 -7.15
CA LYS A 202 3.29 22.17 -7.44
C LYS A 202 3.14 22.39 -8.95
N LEU A 203 2.83 21.32 -9.68
CA LEU A 203 2.64 21.34 -11.14
C LEU A 203 1.21 21.66 -11.54
N TRP A 204 0.30 21.63 -10.61
CA TRP A 204 -1.12 21.79 -10.82
C TRP A 204 -1.63 23.01 -10.09
N ALA A 205 -2.09 24.01 -10.84
CA ALA A 205 -2.53 25.29 -10.26
C ALA A 205 -3.73 25.14 -9.31
N GLU A 206 -4.60 24.18 -9.56
CA GLU A 206 -5.80 23.92 -8.78
C GLU A 206 -5.55 23.07 -7.52
N ALA A 207 -4.38 22.46 -7.36
CA ALA A 207 -4.03 21.74 -6.14
C ALA A 207 -3.59 22.72 -5.06
N ASP A 208 -3.99 22.51 -3.82
CA ASP A 208 -3.58 23.38 -2.71
C ASP A 208 -2.14 23.08 -2.24
N LYS A 209 -1.77 21.80 -2.24
CA LYS A 209 -0.43 21.32 -1.90
C LYS A 209 0.37 20.87 -3.13
N GLN A 210 1.61 20.38 -2.89
CA GLN A 210 2.42 19.76 -3.94
C GLN A 210 1.74 18.49 -4.46
N ASN A 211 1.56 18.44 -5.77
CA ASN A 211 0.99 17.27 -6.46
C ASN A 211 2.07 16.40 -7.10
N TYR A 212 3.35 16.75 -6.93
CA TYR A 212 4.52 15.98 -7.34
C TYR A 212 5.57 16.02 -6.25
N GLY A 213 6.26 14.90 -6.04
CA GLY A 213 7.41 14.85 -5.14
C GLY A 213 8.23 13.59 -5.33
N HIS A 214 9.47 13.65 -4.85
CA HIS A 214 10.30 12.48 -4.68
C HIS A 214 11.07 12.55 -3.37
N LEU A 215 11.44 11.40 -2.86
CA LEU A 215 12.24 11.25 -1.66
C LEU A 215 13.48 10.40 -1.92
N HIS A 216 14.53 10.67 -1.15
CA HIS A 216 15.63 9.76 -0.93
C HIS A 216 15.64 9.34 0.54
N VAL A 217 15.80 8.05 0.79
CA VAL A 217 15.95 7.49 2.13
C VAL A 217 17.26 6.71 2.21
N THR A 218 17.97 6.82 3.33
CA THR A 218 19.13 5.99 3.64
C THR A 218 18.84 5.11 4.84
N PHE A 219 19.39 3.89 4.81
CA PHE A 219 19.22 2.88 5.86
C PHE A 219 20.56 2.62 6.57
N ASP A 220 20.52 2.08 7.78
CA ASP A 220 21.71 1.84 8.61
C ASP A 220 22.62 0.71 8.07
N ASP A 221 22.15 -0.11 7.12
CA ASP A 221 22.95 -1.10 6.37
C ASP A 221 23.67 -0.48 5.16
N GLY A 222 23.58 0.82 4.95
CA GLY A 222 24.12 1.55 3.79
C GLY A 222 23.24 1.50 2.54
N SER A 223 22.10 0.81 2.57
CA SER A 223 21.14 0.80 1.47
C SER A 223 20.50 2.19 1.29
N VAL A 224 20.13 2.50 0.04
CA VAL A 224 19.50 3.76 -0.33
C VAL A 224 18.25 3.50 -1.18
N GLY A 225 17.20 4.28 -0.93
CA GLY A 225 15.97 4.24 -1.68
C GLY A 225 15.64 5.58 -2.32
N TRP A 226 15.11 5.54 -3.53
CA TRP A 226 14.47 6.66 -4.21
C TRP A 226 13.02 6.29 -4.53
N TYR A 227 12.09 7.17 -4.19
CA TYR A 227 10.70 7.02 -4.56
C TYR A 227 10.15 8.33 -5.12
N GLU A 228 9.35 8.23 -6.17
CA GLU A 228 8.71 9.36 -6.85
C GLU A 228 7.21 9.11 -6.98
N ALA A 229 6.41 10.16 -6.75
CA ALA A 229 4.97 10.13 -6.98
C ALA A 229 4.45 11.47 -7.47
N GLY A 230 3.47 11.41 -8.35
CA GLY A 230 2.78 12.58 -8.85
C GLY A 230 1.34 12.28 -9.24
N TRP A 231 0.44 13.26 -9.03
CA TRP A 231 -0.94 13.23 -9.48
C TRP A 231 -1.24 14.41 -10.38
N GLY A 232 -1.98 14.17 -11.42
CA GLY A 232 -2.47 15.25 -12.27
C GLY A 232 -2.57 14.87 -13.74
N PRO A 233 -3.24 15.70 -14.56
CA PRO A 233 -3.41 15.45 -16.00
C PRO A 233 -2.08 15.53 -16.78
N MET A 234 -1.03 16.13 -16.18
CA MET A 234 0.29 16.23 -16.77
C MET A 234 1.17 14.99 -16.54
N MET A 235 0.75 14.04 -15.69
CA MET A 235 1.53 12.84 -15.42
C MET A 235 1.44 11.86 -16.59
N SER A 236 2.56 11.20 -16.89
CA SER A 236 2.63 10.09 -17.83
C SER A 236 2.97 8.82 -17.07
N GLU A 237 2.08 7.85 -17.06
CA GLU A 237 2.27 6.58 -16.36
C GLU A 237 3.32 5.70 -17.05
N THR A 238 3.47 5.83 -18.38
CA THR A 238 4.35 4.97 -19.15
C THR A 238 5.78 5.50 -19.28
N ALA A 239 5.97 6.82 -19.29
CA ALA A 239 7.28 7.43 -19.55
C ALA A 239 8.26 7.32 -18.36
N TYR A 240 7.75 7.08 -17.16
CA TYR A 240 8.53 7.11 -15.91
C TYR A 240 8.30 5.89 -15.03
N PHE A 241 8.07 4.75 -15.67
CA PHE A 241 7.94 3.49 -14.94
C PHE A 241 9.32 2.97 -14.54
N VAL A 242 9.72 3.21 -13.29
CA VAL A 242 10.97 2.70 -12.74
C VAL A 242 10.65 1.88 -11.49
N LYS A 243 10.94 0.58 -11.55
CA LYS A 243 10.83 -0.33 -10.41
C LYS A 243 11.98 -1.31 -10.47
N ASP A 244 13.10 -0.94 -9.85
CA ASP A 244 14.27 -1.79 -9.82
C ASP A 244 15.00 -1.76 -8.47
N VAL A 245 15.76 -2.82 -8.26
CA VAL A 245 16.67 -2.99 -7.13
C VAL A 245 18.01 -3.49 -7.64
N VAL A 246 19.06 -2.78 -7.25
CA VAL A 246 20.44 -3.13 -7.60
C VAL A 246 21.21 -3.43 -6.31
N GLY A 247 21.98 -4.49 -6.34
CA GLY A 247 22.90 -4.87 -5.25
C GLY A 247 24.22 -5.40 -5.76
N PRO A 248 25.16 -5.73 -4.88
CA PRO A 248 26.49 -6.22 -5.28
C PRO A 248 26.49 -7.47 -6.18
N LYS A 249 25.42 -8.26 -6.13
CA LYS A 249 25.32 -9.53 -6.89
C LYS A 249 24.50 -9.43 -8.17
N GLY A 250 23.92 -8.26 -8.48
CA GLY A 250 23.11 -8.06 -9.68
C GLY A 250 21.95 -7.11 -9.46
N ALA A 251 20.91 -7.25 -10.27
CA ALA A 251 19.73 -6.41 -10.22
C ALA A 251 18.46 -7.20 -10.51
N VAL A 252 17.33 -6.71 -10.02
CA VAL A 252 15.99 -7.13 -10.45
C VAL A 252 15.18 -5.91 -10.84
N SER A 253 14.53 -5.96 -12.00
CA SER A 253 13.73 -4.86 -12.53
C SER A 253 12.38 -5.39 -12.98
N ILE A 254 11.32 -4.62 -12.74
CA ILE A 254 10.04 -4.83 -13.40
C ILE A 254 10.18 -4.22 -14.81
N VAL A 255 9.81 -4.98 -15.83
CA VAL A 255 9.93 -4.59 -17.23
C VAL A 255 8.63 -4.91 -17.97
N ALA A 256 8.34 -4.15 -19.03
CA ALA A 256 7.21 -4.46 -19.90
C ALA A 256 7.38 -5.85 -20.53
N GLY A 257 6.29 -6.61 -20.65
CA GLY A 257 6.28 -7.93 -21.26
C GLY A 257 6.75 -7.90 -22.71
N GLN A 258 7.33 -9.02 -23.19
CA GLN A 258 7.69 -9.17 -24.58
C GLN A 258 6.42 -9.18 -25.43
N GLY A 259 6.15 -8.11 -26.17
CA GLY A 259 4.97 -7.96 -27.00
C GLY A 259 4.07 -6.78 -26.66
N ALA A 260 4.31 -6.10 -25.54
CA ALA A 260 3.73 -4.79 -25.29
C ALA A 260 4.31 -3.81 -26.33
N SER A 261 3.64 -3.67 -27.47
CA SER A 261 4.02 -2.68 -28.48
C SER A 261 3.60 -1.32 -27.96
N SER A 262 4.58 -0.51 -27.64
CA SER A 262 4.45 0.88 -27.23
C SER A 262 3.62 1.78 -28.19
N ALA A 263 3.21 1.27 -29.32
CA ALA A 263 2.45 2.02 -30.34
C ALA A 263 0.93 1.84 -30.23
N LYS A 264 0.43 0.73 -29.67
CA LYS A 264 -1.02 0.52 -29.49
C LYS A 264 -1.56 1.17 -28.21
N ASP A 265 -0.72 1.28 -27.17
CA ASP A 265 -1.10 1.91 -25.91
C ASP A 265 -1.16 3.45 -25.99
N ALA A 266 -0.60 4.04 -27.05
CA ALA A 266 -0.59 5.49 -27.25
C ALA A 266 -1.94 6.06 -27.76
N GLU A 267 -2.84 5.23 -28.25
CA GLU A 267 -4.14 5.66 -28.79
C GLU A 267 -5.30 5.54 -27.78
N GLU A 268 -5.14 4.74 -26.71
CA GLU A 268 -6.14 4.69 -25.65
C GLU A 268 -5.80 5.73 -24.57
N VAL A 269 -6.67 6.73 -24.44
CA VAL A 269 -6.70 7.61 -23.27
C VAL A 269 -6.95 6.70 -22.06
N SER A 270 -5.90 6.34 -21.35
CA SER A 270 -6.00 5.44 -20.22
C SER A 270 -6.89 6.08 -19.16
N ASP A 271 -7.93 5.38 -18.72
CA ASP A 271 -8.68 5.78 -17.55
C ASP A 271 -7.79 5.53 -16.33
N SER A 272 -7.23 6.61 -15.76
CA SER A 272 -6.37 6.57 -14.58
C SER A 272 -7.08 6.06 -13.32
N ALA A 273 -8.37 5.75 -13.41
CA ALA A 273 -9.13 5.08 -12.36
C ALA A 273 -8.91 3.55 -12.32
N ASP A 274 -8.19 3.00 -13.29
CA ASP A 274 -7.86 1.56 -13.29
C ASP A 274 -6.74 1.26 -12.28
N ILE A 275 -7.16 0.84 -11.08
CA ILE A 275 -6.26 0.45 -9.99
C ILE A 275 -5.39 -0.75 -10.39
N ASP A 276 -5.85 -1.62 -11.28
CA ASP A 276 -5.09 -2.79 -11.74
C ASP A 276 -3.78 -2.40 -12.43
N ARG A 277 -3.76 -1.28 -13.15
CA ARG A 277 -2.55 -0.79 -13.84
C ARG A 277 -1.39 -0.48 -12.89
N HIS A 278 -1.69 -0.05 -11.67
CA HIS A 278 -0.65 0.37 -10.71
C HIS A 278 0.08 -0.79 -10.05
N THR A 279 -0.52 -1.97 -10.05
CA THR A 279 0.06 -3.16 -9.43
C THR A 279 0.69 -4.11 -10.43
N LYS A 280 0.31 -4.07 -11.72
CA LYS A 280 0.83 -4.95 -12.78
C LYS A 280 2.33 -4.82 -12.97
N THR A 281 2.96 -5.95 -13.24
CA THR A 281 4.42 -6.06 -13.38
C THR A 281 4.85 -6.67 -14.71
N ASP A 282 3.97 -7.30 -15.47
CA ASP A 282 4.18 -7.98 -16.75
C ASP A 282 5.34 -9.01 -16.71
N ALA A 283 6.56 -8.59 -16.40
CA ALA A 283 7.71 -9.46 -16.30
C ALA A 283 8.76 -8.90 -15.33
N LEU A 284 9.55 -9.80 -14.74
CA LEU A 284 10.75 -9.47 -13.99
C LEU A 284 11.99 -9.80 -14.83
N LYS A 285 12.92 -8.86 -14.94
CA LYS A 285 14.25 -9.09 -15.49
C LYS A 285 15.25 -9.18 -14.34
N ILE A 286 16.00 -10.30 -14.29
CA ILE A 286 17.02 -10.54 -13.29
C ILE A 286 18.38 -10.51 -13.99
N HIS A 287 19.26 -9.62 -13.53
CA HIS A 287 20.63 -9.49 -13.97
C HIS A 287 21.57 -10.06 -12.93
N TYR A 288 22.60 -10.79 -13.36
CA TYR A 288 23.62 -11.39 -12.51
C TYR A 288 24.97 -10.71 -12.71
N ALA A 289 25.54 -10.16 -11.63
CA ALA A 289 26.81 -9.41 -11.69
C ALA A 289 28.06 -10.30 -11.74
N GLN A 290 27.90 -11.62 -11.81
CA GLN A 290 29.03 -12.56 -11.85
C GLN A 290 29.74 -12.46 -13.19
N VAL A 291 31.05 -12.25 -13.14
CA VAL A 291 31.93 -12.17 -14.31
C VAL A 291 32.99 -13.30 -14.30
N ASP A 292 33.48 -13.67 -15.47
CA ASP A 292 34.60 -14.60 -15.69
C ASP A 292 35.97 -13.90 -15.52
N GLY A 293 37.04 -14.63 -15.84
CA GLY A 293 38.41 -14.11 -15.77
C GLY A 293 38.67 -12.92 -16.69
N ASP A 294 37.98 -12.84 -17.82
CA ASP A 294 38.08 -11.76 -18.83
C ASP A 294 37.10 -10.62 -18.59
N LYS A 295 36.37 -10.61 -17.45
CA LYS A 295 35.38 -9.62 -17.06
C LYS A 295 34.10 -9.66 -17.90
N ASN A 296 33.81 -10.72 -18.63
CA ASN A 296 32.52 -10.93 -19.28
C ASN A 296 31.52 -11.51 -18.30
N PHE A 297 30.24 -11.19 -18.46
CA PHE A 297 29.19 -11.81 -17.64
C PHE A 297 29.16 -13.33 -17.85
N SER A 298 29.27 -14.07 -16.77
CA SER A 298 29.25 -15.54 -16.79
C SER A 298 27.85 -16.15 -16.81
N LYS A 299 26.83 -15.35 -16.57
CA LYS A 299 25.43 -15.77 -16.59
C LYS A 299 24.58 -14.76 -17.36
N PRO A 300 23.72 -15.20 -18.32
CA PRO A 300 22.81 -14.33 -19.03
C PRO A 300 21.71 -13.80 -18.10
N ASP A 301 21.08 -12.70 -18.50
CA ASP A 301 19.88 -12.20 -17.86
C ASP A 301 18.74 -13.21 -17.95
N GLU A 302 17.91 -13.25 -16.93
CA GLU A 302 16.73 -14.11 -16.85
C GLU A 302 15.46 -13.23 -16.91
N ILE A 303 14.49 -13.63 -17.72
CA ILE A 303 13.16 -13.02 -17.77
C ILE A 303 12.16 -13.98 -17.14
N VAL A 304 11.45 -13.52 -16.13
CA VAL A 304 10.38 -14.26 -15.46
C VAL A 304 9.06 -13.60 -15.86
N SER A 305 8.26 -14.31 -16.67
CA SER A 305 6.91 -13.82 -17.06
C SER A 305 5.96 -13.85 -15.87
N MET A 306 5.08 -12.85 -15.78
CA MET A 306 4.06 -12.68 -14.77
C MET A 306 2.67 -12.56 -15.41
N GLU A 307 2.37 -13.40 -16.39
CA GLU A 307 1.16 -13.30 -17.24
C GLU A 307 -0.16 -13.48 -16.46
N ASP A 308 -0.14 -14.28 -15.39
CA ASP A 308 -1.33 -14.61 -14.59
C ASP A 308 -1.43 -13.73 -13.33
N GLU A 309 -1.27 -12.43 -13.46
CA GLU A 309 -1.38 -11.52 -12.32
C GLU A 309 -2.83 -11.33 -11.89
N PRO A 310 -3.10 -11.38 -10.56
CA PRO A 310 -4.45 -11.17 -10.04
C PRO A 310 -4.91 -9.73 -10.29
N GLY A 311 -6.20 -9.57 -10.60
CA GLY A 311 -6.83 -8.26 -10.61
C GLY A 311 -7.04 -7.71 -9.19
N HIS A 312 -7.42 -6.44 -9.11
CA HIS A 312 -7.57 -5.73 -7.82
C HIS A 312 -8.49 -6.45 -6.82
N GLN A 313 -9.64 -6.95 -7.28
CA GLN A 313 -10.57 -7.64 -6.37
C GLN A 313 -9.98 -8.93 -5.80
N GLU A 314 -9.24 -9.68 -6.61
CA GLU A 314 -8.57 -10.89 -6.14
C GLU A 314 -7.45 -10.56 -5.14
N LEU A 315 -6.75 -9.44 -5.33
CA LEU A 315 -5.77 -8.98 -4.35
C LEU A 315 -6.43 -8.62 -3.02
N CYS A 316 -7.59 -7.96 -3.03
CA CYS A 316 -8.37 -7.74 -1.81
C CYS A 316 -8.81 -9.06 -1.17
N ASP A 317 -9.23 -10.06 -1.96
CA ASP A 317 -9.59 -11.39 -1.45
C ASP A 317 -8.38 -12.05 -0.76
N ARG A 318 -7.18 -11.92 -1.31
CA ARG A 318 -5.92 -12.44 -0.74
C ARG A 318 -5.53 -11.71 0.56
N GLU A 319 -5.71 -10.40 0.65
CA GLU A 319 -5.49 -9.66 1.90
C GLU A 319 -6.42 -10.17 3.01
N GLN A 320 -7.70 -10.39 2.69
CA GLN A 320 -8.65 -10.85 3.69
C GLN A 320 -8.44 -12.34 4.05
N ALA A 321 -7.99 -13.15 3.11
CA ALA A 321 -7.55 -14.52 3.40
C ALA A 321 -6.32 -14.54 4.33
N PHE A 322 -5.37 -13.62 4.11
CA PHE A 322 -4.22 -13.44 5.01
C PHE A 322 -4.66 -12.98 6.41
N PHE A 323 -5.59 -12.01 6.50
CA PHE A 323 -6.12 -11.55 7.78
C PHE A 323 -6.82 -12.68 8.56
N LEU A 324 -7.65 -13.48 7.87
CA LEU A 324 -8.28 -14.65 8.47
C LEU A 324 -7.25 -15.64 9.01
N ARG A 325 -6.22 -15.94 8.21
CA ARG A 325 -5.14 -16.83 8.60
C ARG A 325 -4.37 -16.26 9.82
N ALA A 326 -4.08 -14.97 9.81
CA ALA A 326 -3.40 -14.31 10.94
C ALA A 326 -4.18 -14.45 12.25
N ILE A 327 -5.52 -14.38 12.19
CA ILE A 327 -6.39 -14.57 13.35
C ILE A 327 -6.40 -16.04 13.79
N ARG A 328 -6.64 -16.97 12.86
CA ARG A 328 -6.87 -18.39 13.17
C ARG A 328 -5.61 -19.14 13.60
N GLU A 329 -4.47 -18.80 12.99
CA GLU A 329 -3.17 -19.42 13.25
C GLU A 329 -2.33 -18.63 14.27
N ASP A 330 -2.88 -17.55 14.82
CA ASP A 330 -2.22 -16.65 15.77
C ASP A 330 -0.85 -16.16 15.29
N LEU A 331 -0.75 -15.77 14.00
CA LEU A 331 0.52 -15.37 13.39
C LEU A 331 1.17 -14.20 14.14
N ASP A 332 2.49 -14.22 14.25
CA ASP A 332 3.28 -13.07 14.67
C ASP A 332 3.33 -12.03 13.55
N LEU A 333 2.80 -10.84 13.81
CA LEU A 333 2.78 -9.70 12.89
C LEU A 333 3.72 -8.57 13.30
N THR A 334 4.67 -8.84 14.21
CA THR A 334 5.59 -7.83 14.76
C THR A 334 6.34 -7.10 13.65
N GLU A 335 6.97 -7.84 12.72
CA GLU A 335 7.70 -7.24 11.60
C GLU A 335 6.80 -6.40 10.68
N GLN A 336 5.56 -6.84 10.45
CA GLN A 336 4.62 -6.10 9.60
C GLN A 336 4.18 -4.80 10.26
N MET A 337 3.91 -4.81 11.56
CA MET A 337 3.55 -3.61 12.32
C MET A 337 4.72 -2.62 12.38
N ASP A 338 5.96 -3.09 12.59
CA ASP A 338 7.14 -2.24 12.59
C ASP A 338 7.41 -1.64 11.20
N ALA A 339 7.27 -2.42 10.14
CA ALA A 339 7.39 -1.91 8.78
C ALA A 339 6.31 -0.87 8.44
N ALA A 340 5.08 -1.05 8.95
CA ALA A 340 4.01 -0.08 8.76
C ALA A 340 4.31 1.27 9.44
N VAL A 341 4.88 1.25 10.65
CA VAL A 341 5.34 2.48 11.33
C VAL A 341 6.52 3.10 10.59
N ASN A 342 7.51 2.30 10.18
CA ASN A 342 8.70 2.79 9.49
C ASN A 342 8.36 3.38 8.12
N SER A 343 7.50 2.74 7.33
CA SER A 343 7.07 3.28 6.03
C SER A 343 6.35 4.62 6.19
N LEU A 344 5.44 4.72 7.17
CA LEU A 344 4.78 5.98 7.50
C LEU A 344 5.78 7.06 7.95
N ARG A 345 6.74 6.71 8.82
CA ARG A 345 7.79 7.62 9.30
C ARG A 345 8.61 8.20 8.14
N ILE A 346 9.00 7.37 7.17
CA ILE A 346 9.78 7.80 6.01
C ILE A 346 8.98 8.80 5.16
N VAL A 347 7.72 8.50 4.82
CA VAL A 347 6.93 9.38 3.94
C VAL A 347 6.53 10.68 4.60
N LEU A 348 6.24 10.69 5.91
CA LEU A 348 5.98 11.91 6.67
C LEU A 348 7.25 12.76 6.85
N ALA A 349 8.41 12.12 7.05
CA ALA A 349 9.69 12.83 7.05
C ALA A 349 10.01 13.44 5.68
N ALA A 350 9.59 12.80 4.59
CA ALA A 350 9.72 13.39 3.25
C ALA A 350 8.82 14.64 3.09
N GLU A 351 7.56 14.58 3.55
CA GLU A 351 6.68 15.75 3.56
C GLU A 351 7.25 16.88 4.39
N GLN A 352 7.77 16.58 5.58
CA GLN A 352 8.49 17.56 6.43
C GLN A 352 9.71 18.13 5.71
N SER A 353 10.54 17.28 5.09
CA SER A 353 11.73 17.70 4.33
C SER A 353 11.38 18.66 3.19
N ILE A 354 10.30 18.39 2.46
CA ILE A 354 9.78 19.27 1.40
C ILE A 354 9.37 20.63 1.97
N ALA A 355 8.66 20.64 3.09
CA ALA A 355 8.19 21.88 3.71
C ALA A 355 9.34 22.72 4.29
N GLU A 356 10.28 22.07 4.97
CA GLU A 356 11.40 22.72 5.65
C GLU A 356 12.65 22.90 4.77
N LYS A 357 12.67 22.33 3.57
CA LYS A 357 13.79 22.38 2.60
C LYS A 357 15.14 21.91 3.20
N ARG A 358 15.09 20.87 4.00
CA ARG A 358 16.27 20.25 4.64
C ARG A 358 16.12 18.73 4.73
N THR A 359 17.21 18.05 4.95
CA THR A 359 17.20 16.62 5.31
C THR A 359 16.61 16.44 6.72
N VAL A 360 15.83 15.40 6.92
CA VAL A 360 15.27 14.99 8.21
C VAL A 360 16.00 13.74 8.67
N GLU A 361 16.62 13.80 9.85
CA GLU A 361 17.20 12.64 10.52
C GLU A 361 16.08 11.88 11.21
N LEU A 362 16.10 10.54 11.11
CA LEU A 362 15.15 9.65 11.77
C LEU A 362 15.82 9.05 13.02
N ALA A 363 15.15 9.21 14.14
CA ALA A 363 15.66 8.70 15.43
C ALA A 363 15.37 7.18 15.59
#